data_42ffc3fe253de5bdd13721f00ffbf803
#
_entry.id   42ffc3fe253de5bdd13721f00ffbf803
#
_cell.length_a   1.000
_cell.length_b   1.000
_cell.length_c   1.000
_cell.angle_alpha   90.00
_cell.angle_beta   90.00
_cell.angle_gamma   90.00
#
_symmetry.space_group_name_H-M   'P 1'
#
loop_
_entity.id
_entity.type
_entity.pdbx_description
1 polymer ?
#
loop_
_entity_poly.entity_id
_entity_poly.type
_entity_poly.pdbx_seq_one_letter_code
_entity_poly.pdbx_strand_id
1 'polypeptide(L)'
;MDESRVEDAASTPETIGALLADRGETLAVAESLTGGLVGSRVTDVPGASAYFDRGFVTYAYDAKRELLGVSREALDAEGAVSATVAEEMAAGARDRADTTWAVATTGIAGPSGGTAEKPVGLVYVAVAYAAPWGTEASFARSERVVLDGDRGAVKRGAVDAALDALGRAIREVAAGDSPDESGGRSPPE
;
A
#
# COMPACT_ATOMS: atom_id res chain seq x y z
N MET A 1 -16.66 -30.75 -5.54
CA MET A 1 -16.47 -29.81 -4.42
C MET A 1 -15.76 -28.63 -5.02
N ASP A 2 -16.40 -27.47 -4.92
CA ASP A 2 -16.05 -26.25 -5.65
C ASP A 2 -14.89 -25.53 -4.90
N GLU A 3 -13.68 -25.61 -5.44
CA GLU A 3 -12.46 -24.95 -4.90
C GLU A 3 -12.27 -23.51 -5.41
N SER A 4 -13.32 -22.88 -5.95
CA SER A 4 -13.26 -21.56 -6.58
C SER A 4 -13.75 -20.40 -5.69
N ARG A 5 -13.71 -20.50 -4.36
CA ARG A 5 -14.05 -19.43 -3.43
C ARG A 5 -13.03 -19.31 -2.29
N VAL A 6 -11.82 -18.92 -2.61
CA VAL A 6 -11.08 -18.08 -1.68
C VAL A 6 -11.68 -16.68 -1.87
N GLU A 7 -12.84 -16.45 -1.26
CA GLU A 7 -13.48 -15.14 -1.23
C GLU A 7 -12.47 -14.13 -0.68
N ASP A 8 -12.41 -13.00 -1.34
CA ASP A 8 -11.71 -11.76 -1.01
C ASP A 8 -12.16 -11.26 0.40
N ALA A 9 -11.73 -11.97 1.43
CA ALA A 9 -11.97 -11.51 2.79
C ALA A 9 -11.19 -10.22 2.96
N ALA A 10 -11.90 -9.14 3.32
CA ALA A 10 -11.33 -7.83 3.61
C ALA A 10 -10.09 -7.99 4.49
N SER A 11 -8.99 -7.34 4.11
CA SER A 11 -7.73 -7.48 4.81
C SER A 11 -7.75 -6.63 6.09
N THR A 12 -7.91 -7.29 7.23
CA THR A 12 -7.82 -6.59 8.52
C THR A 12 -6.37 -6.33 8.92
N PRO A 13 -6.09 -5.36 9.79
CA PRO A 13 -4.75 -5.15 10.34
C PRO A 13 -4.14 -6.41 10.94
N GLU A 14 -4.96 -7.24 11.60
CA GLU A 14 -4.53 -8.52 12.21
C GLU A 14 -4.09 -9.53 11.15
N THR A 15 -4.85 -9.67 10.06
CA THR A 15 -4.49 -10.58 8.96
C THR A 15 -3.23 -10.13 8.23
N ILE A 16 -3.06 -8.84 8.02
CA ILE A 16 -1.85 -8.26 7.44
C ILE A 16 -0.65 -8.49 8.37
N GLY A 17 -0.82 -8.22 9.66
CA GLY A 17 0.22 -8.43 10.66
C GLY A 17 0.70 -9.89 10.71
N ALA A 18 -0.24 -10.84 10.67
CA ALA A 18 0.08 -12.27 10.62
C ALA A 18 0.87 -12.62 9.35
N LEU A 19 0.41 -12.18 8.16
CA LEU A 19 1.09 -12.43 6.89
C LEU A 19 2.53 -11.89 6.88
N LEU A 20 2.73 -10.68 7.38
CA LEU A 20 4.06 -10.06 7.43
C LEU A 20 4.97 -10.76 8.45
N ALA A 21 4.45 -11.06 9.64
CA ALA A 21 5.22 -11.72 10.69
C ALA A 21 5.65 -13.14 10.29
N ASP A 22 4.75 -13.93 9.68
CA ASP A 22 5.04 -15.30 9.22
C ASP A 22 6.13 -15.32 8.14
N ARG A 23 6.24 -14.25 7.35
CA ARG A 23 7.24 -14.10 6.28
C ARG A 23 8.50 -13.37 6.73
N GLY A 24 8.52 -12.80 7.92
CA GLY A 24 9.62 -11.96 8.40
C GLY A 24 9.78 -10.67 7.58
N GLU A 25 8.70 -10.18 7.01
CA GLU A 25 8.66 -9.00 6.15
C GLU A 25 8.25 -7.76 6.94
N THR A 26 8.69 -6.59 6.47
CA THR A 26 8.50 -5.31 7.16
C THR A 26 7.65 -4.34 6.34
N LEU A 27 7.01 -3.39 7.04
CA LEU A 27 6.06 -2.42 6.48
C LEU A 27 6.40 -0.99 6.90
N ALA A 28 6.38 -0.08 5.92
CA ALA A 28 6.28 1.36 6.14
C ALA A 28 4.96 1.92 5.57
N VAL A 29 4.51 3.08 6.06
CA VAL A 29 3.33 3.77 5.50
C VAL A 29 3.65 5.20 5.13
N ALA A 30 3.03 5.70 4.03
CA ALA A 30 3.10 7.10 3.62
C ALA A 30 1.70 7.68 3.50
N GLU A 31 1.40 8.69 4.29
CA GLU A 31 0.04 9.20 4.44
C GLU A 31 -0.07 10.68 4.09
N SER A 32 -1.06 11.00 3.26
CA SER A 32 -1.46 12.37 3.00
C SER A 32 -2.84 12.64 3.61
N LEU A 33 -3.94 12.31 2.91
CA LEU A 33 -5.29 12.61 3.39
C LEU A 33 -5.67 11.87 4.69
N THR A 34 -5.13 10.71 4.95
CA THR A 34 -5.43 9.90 6.14
C THR A 34 -4.78 10.44 7.41
N GLY A 35 -3.60 11.09 7.28
CA GLY A 35 -2.98 11.88 8.35
C GLY A 35 -2.58 11.06 9.58
N GLY A 36 -2.06 9.84 9.41
CA GLY A 36 -1.60 8.95 10.47
C GLY A 36 -2.59 7.82 10.82
N LEU A 37 -3.77 7.77 10.18
CA LEU A 37 -4.78 6.75 10.50
C LEU A 37 -4.39 5.36 10.04
N VAL A 38 -3.65 5.21 8.92
CA VAL A 38 -3.16 3.89 8.47
C VAL A 38 -2.17 3.33 9.48
N GLY A 39 -1.16 4.12 9.85
CA GLY A 39 -0.19 3.74 10.88
C GLY A 39 -0.85 3.44 12.22
N SER A 40 -1.83 4.25 12.63
CA SER A 40 -2.62 4.01 13.85
C SER A 40 -3.31 2.64 13.81
N ARG A 41 -4.01 2.32 12.71
CA ARG A 41 -4.72 1.04 12.55
C ARG A 41 -3.78 -0.16 12.54
N VAL A 42 -2.61 -0.04 11.91
CA VAL A 42 -1.58 -1.09 11.92
C VAL A 42 -1.04 -1.33 13.34
N THR A 43 -0.83 -0.26 14.09
CA THR A 43 -0.27 -0.33 15.45
C THR A 43 -1.30 -0.66 16.54
N ASP A 44 -2.60 -0.66 16.23
CA ASP A 44 -3.65 -1.17 17.14
C ASP A 44 -3.49 -2.70 17.38
N VAL A 45 -2.76 -3.41 16.50
CA VAL A 45 -2.52 -4.85 16.63
C VAL A 45 -1.37 -5.13 17.60
N PRO A 46 -1.60 -5.89 18.68
CA PRO A 46 -0.51 -6.31 19.57
C PRO A 46 0.59 -7.06 18.80
N GLY A 47 1.84 -6.67 19.01
CA GLY A 47 2.98 -7.27 18.30
C GLY A 47 3.33 -6.58 16.98
N ALA A 48 2.68 -5.48 16.62
CA ALA A 48 2.97 -4.73 15.39
C ALA A 48 4.44 -4.30 15.23
N SER A 49 5.18 -4.16 16.35
CA SER A 49 6.62 -3.84 16.32
C SER A 49 7.49 -4.92 15.64
N ALA A 50 6.96 -6.11 15.39
CA ALA A 50 7.69 -7.17 14.67
C ALA A 50 7.77 -6.90 13.17
N TYR A 51 6.83 -6.13 12.61
CA TYR A 51 6.73 -5.88 11.17
C TYR A 51 6.58 -4.41 10.78
N PHE A 52 6.02 -3.55 11.63
CA PHE A 52 5.84 -2.14 11.34
C PHE A 52 7.06 -1.33 11.75
N ASP A 53 7.75 -0.72 10.77
CA ASP A 53 8.94 0.10 11.02
C ASP A 53 8.55 1.55 11.33
N ARG A 54 7.93 2.26 10.39
CA ARG A 54 7.58 3.68 10.53
C ARG A 54 6.47 4.16 9.62
N GLY A 55 5.93 5.34 9.96
CA GLY A 55 4.99 6.08 9.12
C GLY A 55 5.49 7.47 8.78
N PHE A 56 5.24 7.89 7.54
CA PHE A 56 5.50 9.22 7.03
C PHE A 56 4.18 9.96 6.79
N VAL A 57 3.88 10.99 7.56
CA VAL A 57 2.74 11.87 7.30
C VAL A 57 3.22 13.06 6.47
N THR A 58 3.03 12.96 5.15
CA THR A 58 3.53 13.95 4.18
C THR A 58 2.35 14.72 3.56
N TYR A 59 1.78 15.64 4.35
CA TYR A 59 0.57 16.37 3.95
C TYR A 59 0.85 17.42 2.87
N ALA A 60 1.93 18.17 3.02
CA ALA A 60 2.36 19.22 2.08
C ALA A 60 3.17 18.63 0.90
N TYR A 61 3.25 19.37 -0.21
CA TYR A 61 4.06 19.03 -1.38
C TYR A 61 5.55 18.90 -1.01
N ASP A 62 6.07 19.87 -0.27
CA ASP A 62 7.49 19.85 0.14
C ASP A 62 7.79 18.65 1.03
N ALA A 63 6.89 18.28 1.94
CA ALA A 63 7.07 17.08 2.76
C ALA A 63 7.13 15.79 1.92
N LYS A 64 6.32 15.68 0.85
CA LYS A 64 6.38 14.56 -0.09
C LYS A 64 7.74 14.49 -0.79
N ARG A 65 8.25 15.62 -1.21
CA ARG A 65 9.54 15.72 -1.90
C ARG A 65 10.72 15.42 -0.95
N GLU A 66 10.75 16.07 0.18
CA GLU A 66 11.86 16.00 1.13
C GLU A 66 11.97 14.63 1.80
N LEU A 67 10.84 14.10 2.27
CA LEU A 67 10.82 12.86 3.05
C LEU A 67 10.72 11.60 2.20
N LEU A 68 10.04 11.66 1.05
CA LEU A 68 9.78 10.48 0.23
C LEU A 68 10.47 10.54 -1.15
N GLY A 69 11.03 11.67 -1.54
CA GLY A 69 11.66 11.83 -2.84
C GLY A 69 10.67 11.93 -4.00
N VAL A 70 9.39 12.25 -3.72
CA VAL A 70 8.39 12.48 -4.78
C VAL A 70 8.90 13.55 -5.73
N SER A 71 8.85 13.25 -7.04
CA SER A 71 9.39 14.14 -8.06
C SER A 71 8.58 15.42 -8.17
N ARG A 72 9.28 16.53 -8.46
CA ARG A 72 8.62 17.81 -8.74
C ARG A 72 7.81 17.72 -10.02
N GLU A 73 8.31 16.99 -10.99
CA GLU A 73 7.70 16.78 -12.30
C GLU A 73 6.30 16.14 -12.15
N ALA A 74 6.16 15.08 -11.35
CA ALA A 74 4.87 14.44 -11.09
C ALA A 74 3.89 15.38 -10.37
N LEU A 75 4.39 16.13 -9.36
CA LEU A 75 3.56 17.09 -8.63
C LEU A 75 3.11 18.27 -9.51
N ASP A 76 3.97 18.80 -10.39
CA ASP A 76 3.64 19.92 -11.28
C ASP A 76 2.70 19.47 -12.41
N ALA A 77 2.89 18.26 -12.96
CA ALA A 77 2.09 17.74 -14.07
C ALA A 77 0.72 17.22 -13.63
N GLU A 78 0.66 16.47 -12.54
CA GLU A 78 -0.53 15.72 -12.15
C GLU A 78 -1.12 16.16 -10.79
N GLY A 79 -0.37 16.92 -10.01
CA GLY A 79 -0.73 17.29 -8.63
C GLY A 79 -0.64 16.12 -7.66
N ALA A 80 -0.75 16.44 -6.35
CA ALA A 80 -0.57 15.45 -5.28
C ALA A 80 -1.57 14.28 -5.29
N VAL A 81 -2.74 14.45 -5.93
CA VAL A 81 -3.78 13.43 -6.02
C VAL A 81 -3.73 12.79 -7.41
N SER A 82 -2.83 11.84 -7.59
CA SER A 82 -2.60 11.10 -8.83
C SER A 82 -2.00 9.72 -8.56
N ALA A 83 -2.07 8.84 -9.57
CA ALA A 83 -1.47 7.51 -9.54
C ALA A 83 0.05 7.60 -9.35
N THR A 84 0.71 8.39 -10.20
CA THR A 84 2.16 8.58 -10.19
C THR A 84 2.66 9.05 -8.83
N VAL A 85 2.03 10.07 -8.24
CA VAL A 85 2.43 10.59 -6.92
C VAL A 85 2.18 9.55 -5.82
N ALA A 86 1.09 8.78 -5.88
CA ALA A 86 0.84 7.71 -4.91
C ALA A 86 1.93 6.61 -4.98
N GLU A 87 2.31 6.21 -6.20
CA GLU A 87 3.35 5.21 -6.43
C GLU A 87 4.73 5.69 -5.98
N GLU A 88 5.09 6.93 -6.29
CA GLU A 88 6.34 7.55 -5.81
C GLU A 88 6.35 7.69 -4.29
N MET A 89 5.21 8.02 -3.66
CA MET A 89 5.10 8.04 -2.20
C MET A 89 5.32 6.65 -1.58
N ALA A 90 4.73 5.60 -2.15
CA ALA A 90 4.90 4.24 -1.66
C ALA A 90 6.34 3.75 -1.85
N ALA A 91 6.91 3.92 -3.05
CA ALA A 91 8.29 3.56 -3.33
C ALA A 91 9.27 4.31 -2.42
N GLY A 92 9.07 5.63 -2.27
CA GLY A 92 9.89 6.45 -1.40
C GLY A 92 9.82 6.05 0.07
N ALA A 93 8.65 5.67 0.58
CA ALA A 93 8.50 5.19 1.95
C ALA A 93 9.22 3.86 2.17
N ARG A 94 9.05 2.91 1.24
CA ARG A 94 9.76 1.62 1.24
C ARG A 94 11.27 1.83 1.29
N ASP A 95 11.80 2.64 0.39
CA ASP A 95 13.25 2.83 0.22
C ASP A 95 13.87 3.60 1.40
N ARG A 96 13.13 4.59 1.96
CA ARG A 96 13.60 5.38 3.12
C ARG A 96 13.55 4.61 4.43
N ALA A 97 12.64 3.67 4.54
CA ALA A 97 12.49 2.80 5.70
C ALA A 97 13.30 1.50 5.58
N ASP A 98 13.82 1.18 4.38
CA ASP A 98 14.46 -0.11 4.06
C ASP A 98 13.54 -1.29 4.42
N THR A 99 12.26 -1.17 4.04
CA THR A 99 11.23 -2.17 4.32
C THR A 99 10.89 -3.00 3.08
N THR A 100 10.35 -4.21 3.30
CA THR A 100 9.89 -5.09 2.22
C THR A 100 8.67 -4.47 1.51
N TRP A 101 7.77 -3.89 2.29
CA TRP A 101 6.51 -3.32 1.82
C TRP A 101 6.36 -1.87 2.23
N ALA A 102 5.67 -1.11 1.39
CA ALA A 102 5.07 0.14 1.82
C ALA A 102 3.68 0.33 1.20
N VAL A 103 2.81 1.02 1.93
CA VAL A 103 1.51 1.46 1.42
C VAL A 103 1.39 2.98 1.53
N ALA A 104 0.85 3.61 0.49
CA ALA A 104 0.65 5.06 0.46
C ALA A 104 -0.79 5.44 0.20
N THR A 105 -1.22 6.60 0.74
CA THR A 105 -2.54 7.19 0.49
C THR A 105 -2.43 8.65 0.13
N THR A 106 -3.05 9.05 -0.99
CA THR A 106 -3.26 10.46 -1.34
C THR A 106 -4.68 10.65 -1.88
N GLY A 107 -5.30 11.81 -1.65
CA GLY A 107 -6.68 12.00 -2.07
C GLY A 107 -7.33 13.28 -1.54
N ILE A 108 -8.61 13.46 -1.85
CA ILE A 108 -9.45 14.61 -1.52
C ILE A 108 -10.55 14.17 -0.56
N ALA A 109 -10.34 14.37 0.73
CA ALA A 109 -11.30 13.95 1.76
C ALA A 109 -12.50 14.90 1.90
N GLY A 110 -12.48 16.07 1.26
CA GLY A 110 -13.54 17.06 1.34
C GLY A 110 -13.59 17.87 2.67
N PRO A 111 -14.61 18.69 2.87
CA PRO A 111 -15.75 18.93 1.98
C PRO A 111 -15.43 19.77 0.74
N SER A 112 -14.29 20.43 0.67
CA SER A 112 -13.80 21.25 -0.43
C SER A 112 -12.56 20.62 -1.11
N GLY A 113 -12.07 21.24 -2.20
CA GLY A 113 -10.86 20.81 -2.91
C GLY A 113 -11.11 19.86 -4.07
N GLY A 114 -12.35 19.44 -4.29
CA GLY A 114 -12.70 18.63 -5.48
C GLY A 114 -12.92 19.49 -6.72
N THR A 115 -12.70 18.87 -7.88
CA THR A 115 -13.04 19.37 -9.22
C THR A 115 -13.90 18.34 -9.95
N ALA A 116 -14.37 18.65 -11.17
CA ALA A 116 -15.10 17.67 -11.99
C ALA A 116 -14.24 16.44 -12.34
N GLU A 117 -12.94 16.64 -12.54
CA GLU A 117 -12.00 15.58 -12.89
C GLU A 117 -11.48 14.83 -11.64
N LYS A 118 -11.33 15.54 -10.53
CA LYS A 118 -10.88 15.02 -9.24
C LYS A 118 -11.93 15.35 -8.16
N PRO A 119 -13.00 14.56 -8.06
CA PRO A 119 -14.09 14.84 -7.12
C PRO A 119 -13.66 14.65 -5.66
N VAL A 120 -14.41 15.23 -4.73
CA VAL A 120 -14.33 14.87 -3.31
C VAL A 120 -14.59 13.37 -3.17
N GLY A 121 -13.85 12.71 -2.30
CA GLY A 121 -13.86 11.25 -2.16
C GLY A 121 -12.85 10.52 -3.05
N LEU A 122 -12.24 11.19 -4.02
CA LEU A 122 -11.18 10.57 -4.82
C LEU A 122 -9.95 10.28 -3.96
N VAL A 123 -9.53 9.02 -3.99
CA VAL A 123 -8.34 8.52 -3.30
C VAL A 123 -7.53 7.64 -4.26
N TYR A 124 -6.23 7.79 -4.21
CA TYR A 124 -5.26 6.83 -4.74
C TYR A 124 -4.58 6.14 -3.57
N VAL A 125 -4.58 4.82 -3.63
CA VAL A 125 -3.82 3.95 -2.75
C VAL A 125 -2.72 3.31 -3.57
N ALA A 126 -1.49 3.28 -3.08
CA ALA A 126 -0.39 2.60 -3.76
C ALA A 126 0.31 1.63 -2.82
N VAL A 127 0.77 0.51 -3.38
CA VAL A 127 1.60 -0.48 -2.68
C VAL A 127 2.92 -0.61 -3.40
N ALA A 128 4.02 -0.58 -2.66
CA ALA A 128 5.36 -0.87 -3.14
C ALA A 128 5.92 -2.12 -2.47
N TYR A 129 6.58 -2.96 -3.26
CA TYR A 129 7.25 -4.19 -2.84
C TYR A 129 8.73 -4.17 -3.23
N ALA A 130 9.59 -4.57 -2.31
CA ALA A 130 11.00 -4.83 -2.56
C ALA A 130 11.21 -6.34 -2.67
N ALA A 131 11.35 -6.84 -3.89
CA ALA A 131 11.65 -8.24 -4.15
C ALA A 131 13.12 -8.56 -3.79
N PRO A 132 13.44 -9.85 -3.58
CA PRO A 132 14.82 -10.28 -3.39
C PRO A 132 15.74 -9.80 -4.51
N TRP A 133 16.96 -9.50 -4.16
CA TRP A 133 17.95 -8.96 -5.07
C TRP A 133 18.18 -9.87 -6.29
N GLY A 134 18.13 -9.28 -7.49
CA GLY A 134 18.34 -10.00 -8.75
C GLY A 134 17.11 -10.66 -9.35
N THR A 135 15.92 -10.54 -8.74
CA THR A 135 14.67 -11.12 -9.29
C THR A 135 13.94 -10.19 -10.26
N GLU A 136 14.25 -8.89 -10.26
CA GLU A 136 13.55 -7.85 -11.05
C GLU A 136 12.02 -7.79 -10.80
N ALA A 137 11.55 -8.37 -9.69
CA ALA A 137 10.13 -8.49 -9.36
C ALA A 137 9.62 -7.36 -8.42
N SER A 138 10.47 -6.39 -8.09
CA SER A 138 10.05 -5.21 -7.32
C SER A 138 9.06 -4.37 -8.10
N PHE A 139 8.05 -3.81 -7.41
CA PHE A 139 7.06 -2.95 -8.05
C PHE A 139 6.59 -1.81 -7.13
N ALA A 140 5.97 -0.80 -7.75
CA ALA A 140 5.04 0.11 -7.12
C ALA A 140 3.82 0.21 -8.04
N ARG A 141 2.62 0.04 -7.49
CA ARG A 141 1.37 0.08 -8.25
C ARG A 141 0.27 0.74 -7.44
N SER A 142 -0.67 1.39 -8.10
CA SER A 142 -1.75 2.12 -7.46
C SER A 142 -3.13 1.69 -7.93
N GLU A 143 -4.11 1.97 -7.07
CA GLU A 143 -5.53 1.83 -7.35
C GLU A 143 -6.24 3.16 -7.12
N ARG A 144 -7.21 3.46 -7.97
CA ARG A 144 -8.08 4.62 -7.87
C ARG A 144 -9.41 4.22 -7.30
N VAL A 145 -9.82 4.84 -6.20
CA VAL A 145 -11.14 4.65 -5.61
C VAL A 145 -11.85 5.99 -5.42
N VAL A 146 -13.18 5.98 -5.45
CA VAL A 146 -13.99 7.15 -5.09
C VAL A 146 -14.91 6.73 -3.96
N LEU A 147 -14.76 7.37 -2.82
CA LEU A 147 -15.44 7.05 -1.58
C LEU A 147 -16.53 8.09 -1.28
N ASP A 148 -17.67 7.62 -0.86
CA ASP A 148 -18.79 8.47 -0.46
C ASP A 148 -18.73 8.85 1.02
N GLY A 149 -19.40 9.94 1.36
CA GLY A 149 -19.61 10.38 2.74
C GLY A 149 -18.87 11.66 3.11
N ASP A 150 -18.87 11.93 4.40
CA ASP A 150 -18.15 13.07 4.96
C ASP A 150 -16.63 12.83 5.00
N ARG A 151 -15.88 13.88 5.34
CA ARG A 151 -14.43 13.83 5.47
C ARG A 151 -13.92 12.66 6.33
N GLY A 152 -14.62 12.35 7.42
CA GLY A 152 -14.26 11.26 8.33
C GLY A 152 -14.49 9.90 7.69
N ALA A 153 -15.61 9.73 6.98
CA ALA A 153 -15.95 8.52 6.25
C ALA A 153 -14.94 8.25 5.12
N VAL A 154 -14.61 9.27 4.32
CA VAL A 154 -13.59 9.17 3.26
C VAL A 154 -12.23 8.76 3.82
N LYS A 155 -11.79 9.36 4.94
CA LYS A 155 -10.52 8.99 5.57
C LYS A 155 -10.50 7.54 6.06
N ARG A 156 -11.58 7.06 6.69
CA ARG A 156 -11.68 5.66 7.13
C ARG A 156 -11.71 4.70 5.95
N GLY A 157 -12.53 4.98 4.94
CA GLY A 157 -12.57 4.16 3.72
C GLY A 157 -11.24 4.12 2.98
N ALA A 158 -10.44 5.21 3.01
CA ALA A 158 -9.09 5.21 2.46
C ALA A 158 -8.13 4.30 3.24
N VAL A 159 -8.30 4.20 4.57
CA VAL A 159 -7.54 3.24 5.39
C VAL A 159 -7.91 1.81 5.02
N ASP A 160 -9.20 1.50 4.92
CA ASP A 160 -9.67 0.16 4.56
C ASP A 160 -9.17 -0.23 3.17
N ALA A 161 -9.28 0.67 2.18
CA ALA A 161 -8.75 0.45 0.83
C ALA A 161 -7.23 0.22 0.82
N ALA A 162 -6.48 0.94 1.67
CA ALA A 162 -5.03 0.76 1.79
C ALA A 162 -4.65 -0.62 2.35
N LEU A 163 -5.35 -1.06 3.38
CA LEU A 163 -5.15 -2.38 3.98
C LEU A 163 -5.54 -3.50 3.01
N ASP A 164 -6.65 -3.36 2.29
CA ASP A 164 -7.08 -4.33 1.29
C ASP A 164 -6.08 -4.45 0.13
N ALA A 165 -5.61 -3.33 -0.41
CA ALA A 165 -4.61 -3.32 -1.46
C ALA A 165 -3.30 -3.99 -1.02
N LEU A 166 -2.83 -3.68 0.20
CA LEU A 166 -1.63 -4.30 0.77
C LEU A 166 -1.82 -5.80 0.95
N GLY A 167 -2.91 -6.24 1.56
CA GLY A 167 -3.18 -7.65 1.81
C GLY A 167 -3.30 -8.47 0.53
N ARG A 168 -3.93 -7.93 -0.53
CA ARG A 168 -3.95 -8.57 -1.86
C ARG A 168 -2.54 -8.70 -2.42
N ALA A 169 -1.75 -7.64 -2.39
CA ALA A 169 -0.39 -7.64 -2.92
C ALA A 169 0.51 -8.67 -2.22
N ILE A 170 0.43 -8.76 -0.87
CA ILE A 170 1.19 -9.76 -0.10
C ILE A 170 0.79 -11.18 -0.51
N ARG A 171 -0.52 -11.47 -0.63
CA ARG A 171 -1.00 -12.80 -1.04
C ARG A 171 -0.60 -13.15 -2.47
N GLU A 172 -0.64 -12.21 -3.41
CA GLU A 172 -0.20 -12.41 -4.79
C GLU A 172 1.28 -12.78 -4.86
N VAL A 173 2.15 -12.06 -4.15
CA VAL A 173 3.57 -12.37 -4.07
C VAL A 173 3.80 -13.73 -3.42
N ALA A 174 3.10 -14.03 -2.30
CA ALA A 174 3.20 -15.32 -1.62
C ALA A 174 2.79 -16.50 -2.52
N ALA A 175 1.77 -16.33 -3.36
CA ALA A 175 1.33 -17.36 -4.31
C ALA A 175 2.34 -17.58 -5.44
N GLY A 176 3.05 -16.53 -5.88
CA GLY A 176 4.12 -16.60 -6.89
C GLY A 176 5.40 -17.23 -6.37
N ASP A 177 5.66 -17.18 -5.07
CA ASP A 177 6.82 -17.79 -4.41
C ASP A 177 6.63 -19.29 -4.10
N SER A 178 5.44 -19.87 -4.33
CA SER A 178 5.19 -21.29 -4.11
C SER A 178 6.01 -22.12 -5.10
N PRO A 179 6.84 -23.09 -4.66
CA PRO A 179 7.60 -23.93 -5.55
C PRO A 179 6.64 -24.75 -6.41
N ASP A 180 6.81 -24.64 -7.73
CA ASP A 180 6.08 -25.45 -8.70
C ASP A 180 6.41 -26.95 -8.43
N GLU A 181 5.47 -27.69 -7.86
CA GLU A 181 5.59 -29.16 -7.62
C GLU A 181 5.61 -29.98 -8.92
N SER A 182 5.75 -29.35 -10.08
CA SER A 182 5.72 -30.03 -11.39
C SER A 182 7.11 -30.44 -11.92
N GLY A 183 8.10 -30.61 -11.04
CA GLY A 183 9.44 -31.11 -11.39
C GLY A 183 9.67 -32.59 -11.08
N GLY A 184 8.74 -33.48 -11.41
CA GLY A 184 8.98 -34.93 -11.41
C GLY A 184 10.07 -35.31 -12.41
N ARG A 185 11.34 -35.29 -12.00
CA ARG A 185 12.41 -35.96 -12.74
C ARG A 185 12.29 -37.47 -12.54
N SER A 186 11.83 -38.16 -13.56
CA SER A 186 12.06 -39.60 -13.67
C SER A 186 13.56 -39.87 -13.65
N PRO A 187 14.06 -40.89 -12.91
CA PRO A 187 15.44 -41.27 -12.94
C PRO A 187 15.82 -41.87 -14.32
N PRO A 188 17.02 -41.66 -14.83
CA PRO A 188 17.48 -42.32 -16.03
C PRO A 188 17.70 -43.81 -15.76
N GLU A 189 17.26 -44.64 -16.69
CA GLU A 189 17.57 -46.11 -16.77
C GLU A 189 19.05 -46.31 -17.08
#